data_899484056d901131573b83c77850ad25
#
_entry.id   899484056d901131573b83c77850ad25
#
_cell.length_a   1.000
_cell.length_b   1.000
_cell.length_c   1.000
_cell.angle_alpha   90.00
_cell.angle_beta   90.00
_cell.angle_gamma   90.00
#
_symmetry.space_group_name_H-M   'P 1'
#
loop_
_entity.id
_entity.type
_entity.pdbx_description
1 polymer ?
#
loop_
_entity_poly.entity_id
_entity_poly.type
_entity_poly.pdbx_seq_one_letter_code
_entity_poly.pdbx_strand_id
1 'polypeptide(L)'
;MKISTIIENMKKYHKGYGTIDEEKTRDKVLYGNVDQECTGIVTSCWASVDVIEYAIEKGANLIISHEALFWNHGDHQEWLEESKNSVYLEKRKLLDDHQIVVWRDHDYIHSGIPYKGDYIDGIFLGLAKKWDGKINLLLIQSMNLNHLYYVLLPIALIIQSKPKI
;
A
#
# COMPACT_ATOMS: atom_id res chain seq x y z
N MET A 1 -5.77 17.80 -6.70
CA MET A 1 -4.31 17.66 -6.37
C MET A 1 -3.75 16.49 -7.13
N LYS A 2 -2.60 16.64 -7.78
CA LYS A 2 -1.94 15.56 -8.52
C LYS A 2 -1.58 14.38 -7.62
N ILE A 3 -1.68 13.18 -8.16
CA ILE A 3 -1.31 11.94 -7.45
C ILE A 3 0.16 11.96 -7.03
N SER A 4 1.07 12.45 -7.89
CA SER A 4 2.49 12.62 -7.56
C SER A 4 2.71 13.48 -6.31
N THR A 5 1.93 14.54 -6.14
CA THR A 5 1.99 15.42 -4.96
C THR A 5 1.52 14.70 -3.70
N ILE A 6 0.48 13.85 -3.81
CA ILE A 6 -0.02 13.05 -2.68
C ILE A 6 1.04 12.07 -2.23
N ILE A 7 1.63 11.32 -3.16
CA ILE A 7 2.69 10.35 -2.87
C ILE A 7 3.87 11.03 -2.16
N GLU A 8 4.32 12.16 -2.69
CA GLU A 8 5.43 12.91 -2.10
C GLU A 8 5.10 13.44 -0.69
N ASN A 9 3.88 13.92 -0.46
CA ASN A 9 3.44 14.35 0.86
C ASN A 9 3.35 13.18 1.85
N MET A 10 2.94 12.00 1.39
CA MET A 10 2.94 10.78 2.22
C MET A 10 4.36 10.37 2.59
N LYS A 11 5.29 10.34 1.64
CA LYS A 11 6.70 10.07 1.93
C LYS A 11 7.26 11.03 2.97
N LYS A 12 6.99 12.33 2.86
CA LYS A 12 7.41 13.36 3.83
C LYS A 12 6.86 13.14 5.25
N TYR A 13 5.73 12.48 5.37
CA TYR A 13 5.12 12.17 6.65
C TYR A 13 5.85 11.05 7.40
N HIS A 14 6.60 10.21 6.70
CA HIS A 14 7.30 9.08 7.28
C HIS A 14 8.71 9.44 7.76
N LYS A 15 9.17 8.77 8.81
CA LYS A 15 10.53 8.94 9.37
C LYS A 15 11.64 8.72 8.34
N GLY A 16 11.41 7.78 7.41
CA GLY A 16 12.38 7.42 6.38
C GLY A 16 12.61 8.47 5.30
N TYR A 17 11.82 9.56 5.28
CA TYR A 17 11.96 10.59 4.25
C TYR A 17 13.39 11.19 4.26
N GLY A 18 14.02 11.21 3.07
CA GLY A 18 15.39 11.67 2.90
C GLY A 18 16.49 10.71 3.37
N THR A 19 16.12 9.53 3.92
CA THR A 19 17.08 8.50 4.35
C THR A 19 16.90 7.16 3.63
N ILE A 20 15.68 6.85 3.18
CA ILE A 20 15.41 5.67 2.35
C ILE A 20 16.02 5.90 0.96
N ASP A 21 16.76 4.91 0.48
CA ASP A 21 17.35 4.90 -0.85
C ASP A 21 16.25 4.67 -1.91
N GLU A 22 15.89 5.73 -2.64
CA GLU A 22 14.82 5.72 -3.64
C GLU A 22 15.06 4.73 -4.79
N GLU A 23 16.31 4.34 -5.05
CA GLU A 23 16.61 3.37 -6.09
C GLU A 23 16.37 1.94 -5.61
N LYS A 24 16.60 1.67 -4.34
CA LYS A 24 16.52 0.32 -3.75
C LYS A 24 15.21 0.01 -3.05
N THR A 25 14.48 1.05 -2.62
CA THR A 25 13.21 0.87 -1.92
C THR A 25 12.20 0.08 -2.74
N ARG A 26 11.32 -0.61 -2.03
CA ARG A 26 10.15 -1.29 -2.61
C ARG A 26 9.00 -0.32 -2.91
N ASP A 27 9.07 0.91 -2.40
CA ASP A 27 8.06 1.93 -2.64
C ASP A 27 8.19 2.48 -4.05
N LYS A 28 7.32 2.02 -4.91
CA LYS A 28 7.31 2.37 -6.33
C LYS A 28 5.89 2.67 -6.79
N VAL A 29 5.78 3.47 -7.83
CA VAL A 29 4.58 3.50 -8.66
C VAL A 29 4.57 2.20 -9.46
N LEU A 30 3.69 1.29 -9.09
CA LEU A 30 3.60 -0.03 -9.71
C LEU A 30 2.81 0.01 -11.01
N TYR A 31 1.89 0.97 -11.15
CA TYR A 31 1.07 1.14 -12.33
C TYR A 31 0.52 2.56 -12.46
N GLY A 32 0.29 3.00 -13.71
CA GLY A 32 -0.46 4.19 -14.04
C GLY A 32 0.36 5.49 -14.10
N ASN A 33 -0.30 6.58 -14.50
CA ASN A 33 0.29 7.90 -14.64
C ASN A 33 -0.01 8.77 -13.42
N VAL A 34 1.02 9.17 -12.68
CA VAL A 34 0.91 9.98 -11.46
C VAL A 34 0.65 11.47 -11.69
N ASP A 35 0.73 11.92 -12.94
CA ASP A 35 0.54 13.35 -13.27
C ASP A 35 -0.93 13.78 -13.37
N GLN A 36 -1.85 12.83 -13.27
CA GLN A 36 -3.29 13.09 -13.25
C GLN A 36 -3.76 13.60 -11.87
N GLU A 37 -4.93 14.27 -11.87
CA GLU A 37 -5.60 14.68 -10.63
C GLU A 37 -6.15 13.47 -9.89
N CYS A 38 -5.98 13.46 -8.57
CA CYS A 38 -6.55 12.43 -7.71
C CYS A 38 -8.05 12.67 -7.49
N THR A 39 -8.87 11.68 -7.77
CA THR A 39 -10.33 11.69 -7.55
C THR A 39 -10.74 11.02 -6.25
N GLY A 40 -9.91 10.12 -5.73
CA GLY A 40 -10.13 9.39 -4.48
C GLY A 40 -8.99 8.41 -4.22
N ILE A 41 -8.90 7.95 -2.99
CA ILE A 41 -7.83 7.07 -2.51
C ILE A 41 -8.45 5.83 -1.87
N VAL A 42 -7.98 4.66 -2.27
CA VAL A 42 -8.24 3.37 -1.61
C VAL A 42 -6.93 2.84 -1.06
N THR A 43 -6.94 2.34 0.16
CA THR A 43 -5.77 1.71 0.78
C THR A 43 -6.04 0.23 1.04
N SER A 44 -5.07 -0.62 0.77
CA SER A 44 -5.17 -2.06 1.06
C SER A 44 -3.80 -2.70 1.22
N CYS A 45 -3.76 -3.94 1.75
CA CYS A 45 -2.51 -4.70 1.78
C CYS A 45 -2.09 -5.11 0.36
N TRP A 46 -3.03 -5.63 -0.42
CA TRP A 46 -2.84 -5.99 -1.83
C TRP A 46 -3.87 -5.30 -2.71
N ALA A 47 -3.45 -4.78 -3.85
CA ALA A 47 -4.36 -4.30 -4.88
C ALA A 47 -4.92 -5.50 -5.68
N SER A 48 -5.80 -6.31 -5.04
CA SER A 48 -6.53 -7.41 -5.70
C SER A 48 -7.53 -6.88 -6.72
N VAL A 49 -8.09 -7.76 -7.55
CA VAL A 49 -9.16 -7.39 -8.50
C VAL A 49 -10.33 -6.77 -7.74
N ASP A 50 -10.79 -7.37 -6.63
CA ASP A 50 -11.88 -6.85 -5.81
C ASP A 50 -11.59 -5.43 -5.28
N VAL A 51 -10.33 -5.14 -4.91
CA VAL A 51 -9.91 -3.80 -4.46
C VAL A 51 -9.94 -2.80 -5.62
N ILE A 52 -9.53 -3.22 -6.81
CA ILE A 52 -9.58 -2.38 -8.01
C ILE A 52 -11.04 -2.08 -8.38
N GLU A 53 -11.90 -3.09 -8.41
CA GLU A 53 -13.34 -2.94 -8.67
C GLU A 53 -14.01 -2.02 -7.63
N TYR A 54 -13.63 -2.17 -6.35
CA TYR A 54 -14.10 -1.27 -5.30
C TYR A 54 -13.63 0.18 -5.54
N ALA A 55 -12.38 0.40 -5.95
CA ALA A 55 -11.90 1.73 -6.29
C ALA A 55 -12.68 2.34 -7.44
N ILE A 56 -12.98 1.54 -8.48
CA ILE A 56 -13.82 1.94 -9.62
C ILE A 56 -15.21 2.35 -9.14
N GLU A 57 -15.87 1.51 -8.32
CA GLU A 57 -17.20 1.80 -7.76
C GLU A 57 -17.23 3.14 -6.99
N LYS A 58 -16.16 3.44 -6.27
CA LYS A 58 -16.04 4.67 -5.47
C LYS A 58 -15.53 5.87 -6.27
N GLY A 59 -15.20 5.71 -7.54
CA GLY A 59 -14.63 6.76 -8.38
C GLY A 59 -13.21 7.18 -7.93
N ALA A 60 -12.50 6.29 -7.25
CA ALA A 60 -11.13 6.53 -6.80
C ALA A 60 -10.13 6.06 -7.86
N ASN A 61 -9.11 6.89 -8.13
CA ASN A 61 -8.08 6.60 -9.12
C ASN A 61 -6.67 6.42 -8.54
N LEU A 62 -6.54 6.40 -7.21
CA LEU A 62 -5.28 6.05 -6.53
C LEU A 62 -5.52 4.90 -5.57
N ILE A 63 -4.80 3.80 -5.77
CA ILE A 63 -4.70 2.71 -4.81
C ILE A 63 -3.33 2.76 -4.16
N ILE A 64 -3.30 2.83 -2.84
CA ILE A 64 -2.08 2.69 -2.05
C ILE A 64 -2.05 1.27 -1.50
N SER A 65 -1.14 0.45 -2.01
CA SER A 65 -0.96 -0.93 -1.57
C SER A 65 0.31 -1.07 -0.74
N HIS A 66 0.32 -2.03 0.17
CA HIS A 66 1.52 -2.37 0.94
C HIS A 66 2.39 -3.38 0.18
N GLU A 67 1.77 -4.29 -0.54
CA GLU A 67 2.44 -5.38 -1.25
C GLU A 67 2.46 -5.16 -2.76
N ALA A 68 3.12 -6.09 -3.47
CA ALA A 68 3.22 -6.11 -4.92
C ALA A 68 1.87 -6.16 -5.63
N LEU A 69 1.81 -5.65 -6.85
CA LEU A 69 0.58 -5.58 -7.63
C LEU A 69 0.26 -6.88 -8.36
N PHE A 70 1.23 -7.47 -9.07
CA PHE A 70 0.97 -8.59 -9.97
C PHE A 70 1.56 -9.92 -9.50
N TRP A 71 2.77 -9.89 -8.98
CA TRP A 71 3.49 -11.09 -8.59
C TRP A 71 4.34 -10.83 -7.35
N ASN A 72 5.16 -11.69 -6.93
CA ASN A 72 5.97 -11.72 -5.72
C ASN A 72 6.45 -10.34 -5.21
N HIS A 73 7.20 -10.31 -4.13
CA HIS A 73 7.68 -9.08 -3.49
C HIS A 73 8.49 -8.16 -4.43
N GLY A 74 9.16 -8.70 -5.46
CA GLY A 74 9.85 -7.93 -6.50
C GLY A 74 8.94 -7.39 -7.59
N ASP A 75 7.69 -7.88 -7.66
CA ASP A 75 6.71 -7.60 -8.72
C ASP A 75 7.24 -7.87 -10.14
N HIS A 76 8.00 -8.97 -10.27
CA HIS A 76 8.54 -9.42 -11.56
C HIS A 76 7.42 -9.99 -12.44
N GLN A 77 7.06 -9.27 -13.48
CA GLN A 77 5.86 -9.53 -14.28
C GLN A 77 6.14 -9.93 -15.74
N GLU A 78 7.40 -9.93 -16.18
CA GLU A 78 7.79 -10.16 -17.56
C GLU A 78 7.24 -11.50 -18.08
N TRP A 79 7.35 -12.56 -17.29
CA TRP A 79 6.85 -13.88 -17.64
C TRP A 79 5.32 -13.97 -17.72
N LEU A 80 4.59 -13.11 -16.97
CA LEU A 80 3.13 -13.04 -17.05
C LEU A 80 2.68 -12.44 -18.38
N GLU A 81 3.42 -11.47 -18.88
CA GLU A 81 3.19 -10.86 -20.18
C GLU A 81 3.52 -11.82 -21.33
N GLU A 82 4.69 -12.45 -21.28
CA GLU A 82 5.14 -13.44 -22.27
C GLU A 82 4.20 -14.65 -22.37
N SER A 83 3.72 -15.14 -21.23
CA SER A 83 2.76 -16.27 -21.17
C SER A 83 1.33 -15.89 -21.49
N LYS A 84 1.03 -14.60 -21.69
CA LYS A 84 -0.33 -14.08 -21.88
C LYS A 84 -1.28 -14.53 -20.77
N ASN A 85 -0.82 -14.47 -19.51
CA ASN A 85 -1.61 -14.87 -18.36
C ASN A 85 -2.93 -14.08 -18.30
N SER A 86 -4.07 -14.76 -18.33
CA SER A 86 -5.38 -14.12 -18.43
C SER A 86 -5.69 -13.21 -17.24
N VAL A 87 -5.36 -13.63 -16.01
CA VAL A 87 -5.60 -12.84 -14.79
C VAL A 87 -4.77 -11.55 -14.80
N TYR A 88 -3.52 -11.65 -15.23
CA TYR A 88 -2.66 -10.48 -15.38
C TYR A 88 -3.22 -9.48 -16.41
N LEU A 89 -3.64 -10.00 -17.59
CA LEU A 89 -4.17 -9.16 -18.66
C LEU A 89 -5.51 -8.50 -18.27
N GLU A 90 -6.41 -9.23 -17.61
CA GLU A 90 -7.66 -8.68 -17.09
C GLU A 90 -7.43 -7.59 -16.04
N LYS A 91 -6.52 -7.84 -15.11
CA LYS A 91 -6.15 -6.87 -14.07
C LYS A 91 -5.57 -5.59 -14.68
N ARG A 92 -4.65 -5.72 -15.64
CA ARG A 92 -4.11 -4.58 -16.40
C ARG A 92 -5.22 -3.81 -17.11
N LYS A 93 -6.11 -4.53 -17.79
CA LYS A 93 -7.21 -3.92 -18.52
C LYS A 93 -8.09 -3.06 -17.59
N LEU A 94 -8.44 -3.55 -16.40
CA LEU A 94 -9.20 -2.77 -15.41
C LEU A 94 -8.46 -1.49 -15.00
N LEU A 95 -7.17 -1.58 -14.75
CA LEU A 95 -6.36 -0.42 -14.37
C LEU A 95 -6.27 0.61 -15.50
N ASP A 96 -6.10 0.15 -16.76
CA ASP A 96 -6.01 1.02 -17.95
C ASP A 96 -7.34 1.70 -18.26
N ASP A 97 -8.44 0.91 -18.33
CA ASP A 97 -9.78 1.41 -18.70
C ASP A 97 -10.27 2.50 -17.71
N HIS A 98 -9.85 2.41 -16.45
CA HIS A 98 -10.27 3.33 -15.39
C HIS A 98 -9.15 4.30 -14.93
N GLN A 99 -8.02 4.30 -15.63
CA GLN A 99 -6.88 5.20 -15.36
C GLN A 99 -6.41 5.17 -13.88
N ILE A 100 -6.42 3.98 -13.28
CA ILE A 100 -6.04 3.80 -11.88
C ILE A 100 -4.52 3.76 -11.73
N VAL A 101 -4.03 4.50 -10.76
CA VAL A 101 -2.65 4.45 -10.30
C VAL A 101 -2.54 3.54 -9.09
N VAL A 102 -1.53 2.70 -9.07
CA VAL A 102 -1.17 1.89 -7.89
C VAL A 102 0.21 2.30 -7.43
N TRP A 103 0.31 2.79 -6.21
CA TRP A 103 1.57 3.10 -5.53
C TRP A 103 1.77 2.18 -4.35
N ARG A 104 2.97 1.62 -4.21
CA ARG A 104 3.34 0.79 -3.06
C ARG A 104 3.98 1.63 -1.98
N ASP A 105 3.44 1.54 -0.74
CA ASP A 105 3.96 2.13 0.48
C ASP A 105 4.36 0.99 1.43
N HIS A 106 5.60 0.57 1.36
CA HIS A 106 6.14 -0.57 2.11
C HIS A 106 7.25 -0.13 3.08
N ASP A 107 8.38 0.32 2.56
CA ASP A 107 9.54 0.67 3.36
C ASP A 107 9.30 1.99 4.12
N TYR A 108 8.61 2.95 3.50
CA TYR A 108 8.27 4.21 4.13
C TYR A 108 7.36 4.01 5.34
N ILE A 109 6.24 3.27 5.22
CA ILE A 109 5.32 3.04 6.34
C ILE A 109 5.97 2.24 7.47
N HIS A 110 6.88 1.30 7.15
CA HIS A 110 7.67 0.57 8.13
C HIS A 110 8.73 1.44 8.80
N SER A 111 9.25 2.47 8.13
CA SER A 111 10.22 3.40 8.73
C SER A 111 9.63 4.19 9.91
N GLY A 112 8.33 4.36 9.93
CA GLY A 112 7.57 4.93 11.03
C GLY A 112 6.75 6.16 10.66
N ILE A 113 5.56 6.23 11.25
CA ILE A 113 4.67 7.40 11.23
C ILE A 113 4.70 8.13 12.58
N PRO A 114 4.42 9.45 12.64
CA PRO A 114 4.38 10.19 13.89
C PRO A 114 3.34 9.63 14.86
N TYR A 115 3.74 9.34 16.08
CA TYR A 115 2.86 8.84 17.14
C TYR A 115 3.34 9.26 18.53
N LYS A 116 2.53 10.05 19.25
CA LYS A 116 2.79 10.51 20.65
C LYS A 116 4.18 11.14 20.86
N GLY A 117 4.65 11.92 19.90
CA GLY A 117 5.95 12.62 19.97
C GLY A 117 7.16 11.81 19.52
N ASP A 118 6.95 10.60 19.02
CA ASP A 118 7.97 9.72 18.44
C ASP A 118 7.46 9.15 17.12
N TYR A 119 8.16 8.17 16.56
CA TYR A 119 7.76 7.44 15.37
C TYR A 119 7.51 5.97 15.70
N ILE A 120 6.51 5.39 15.06
CA ILE A 120 6.16 3.97 15.19
C ILE A 120 5.85 3.41 13.82
N ASP A 121 6.19 2.14 13.61
CA ASP A 121 5.78 1.39 12.41
C ASP A 121 4.27 1.48 12.20
N GLY A 122 3.87 2.03 11.04
CA GLY A 122 2.46 2.33 10.75
C GLY A 122 1.60 1.09 10.59
N ILE A 123 2.18 -0.01 10.07
CA ILE A 123 1.48 -1.29 9.90
C ILE A 123 1.15 -1.89 11.27
N PHE A 124 2.14 -1.97 12.16
CA PHE A 124 1.94 -2.53 13.49
C PHE A 124 1.04 -1.65 14.37
N LEU A 125 1.14 -0.32 14.24
CA LEU A 125 0.21 0.57 14.92
C LEU A 125 -1.24 0.34 14.46
N GLY A 126 -1.46 0.21 13.16
CA GLY A 126 -2.78 -0.10 12.58
C GLY A 126 -3.34 -1.41 13.11
N LEU A 127 -2.52 -2.45 13.13
CA LEU A 127 -2.86 -3.77 13.65
C LEU A 127 -3.23 -3.71 15.13
N ALA A 128 -2.40 -3.05 15.96
CA ALA A 128 -2.65 -2.91 17.39
C ALA A 128 -3.96 -2.14 17.68
N LYS A 129 -4.23 -1.08 16.90
CA LYS A 129 -5.50 -0.32 17.02
C LYS A 129 -6.71 -1.17 16.63
N LYS A 130 -6.61 -2.01 15.61
CA LYS A 130 -7.71 -2.89 15.18
C LYS A 130 -8.08 -3.92 16.22
N TRP A 131 -7.12 -4.39 17.01
CA TRP A 131 -7.33 -5.36 18.09
C TRP A 131 -7.55 -4.71 19.46
N ASP A 132 -8.05 -3.46 19.50
CA ASP A 132 -8.40 -2.71 20.71
C ASP A 132 -7.24 -2.63 21.73
N GLY A 133 -6.01 -2.51 21.25
CA GLY A 133 -4.83 -2.40 22.10
C GLY A 133 -4.47 -3.68 22.88
N LYS A 134 -5.08 -4.83 22.57
CA LYS A 134 -4.76 -6.12 23.21
C LYS A 134 -3.35 -6.61 22.88
N ILE A 135 -2.72 -5.98 21.88
CA ILE A 135 -1.32 -6.23 21.54
C ILE A 135 -0.48 -5.17 22.24
N ASN A 136 0.44 -5.61 23.09
CA ASN A 136 1.41 -4.71 23.69
C ASN A 136 2.41 -4.25 22.60
N LEU A 137 2.32 -2.98 22.21
CA LEU A 137 3.19 -2.39 21.18
C LEU A 137 4.68 -2.53 21.50
N LEU A 138 5.06 -2.59 22.80
CA LEU A 138 6.45 -2.86 23.23
C LEU A 138 6.89 -4.27 22.86
N LEU A 139 5.98 -5.25 22.89
CA LEU A 139 6.28 -6.62 22.44
C LEU A 139 6.53 -6.66 20.92
N ILE A 140 5.74 -5.93 20.15
CA ILE A 140 5.92 -5.86 18.68
C ILE A 140 7.27 -5.22 18.34
N GLN A 141 7.65 -4.14 19.02
CA GLN A 141 8.94 -3.47 18.81
C GLN A 141 10.15 -4.33 19.26
N SER A 142 9.96 -5.20 20.24
CA SER A 142 11.02 -6.09 20.76
C SER A 142 11.11 -7.43 20.03
N MET A 143 10.10 -7.81 19.27
CA MET A 143 10.10 -9.06 18.50
C MET A 143 11.00 -8.89 17.27
N ASN A 144 12.01 -9.74 17.17
CA ASN A 144 12.84 -9.85 15.98
C ASN A 144 11.94 -10.20 14.77
N LEU A 145 11.81 -9.28 13.81
CA LEU A 145 10.87 -9.30 12.70
C LEU A 145 10.83 -10.63 11.91
N ASN A 146 11.88 -11.44 11.99
CA ASN A 146 11.96 -12.73 11.31
C ASN A 146 10.91 -13.78 11.76
N HIS A 147 10.24 -13.57 12.89
CA HIS A 147 9.22 -14.51 13.40
C HIS A 147 7.78 -14.04 13.19
N LEU A 148 7.56 -12.76 12.86
CA LEU A 148 6.21 -12.20 12.69
C LEU A 148 5.59 -12.50 11.31
N TYR A 149 6.39 -12.81 10.31
CA TYR A 149 5.93 -13.13 8.96
C TYR A 149 4.97 -14.32 8.88
N TYR A 150 5.00 -15.22 9.85
CA TYR A 150 4.12 -16.40 9.88
C TYR A 150 2.74 -16.18 10.51
N VAL A 151 2.55 -15.07 11.23
CA VAL A 151 1.28 -14.81 11.95
C VAL A 151 0.35 -13.89 11.16
N LEU A 152 0.85 -13.20 10.13
CA LEU A 152 0.13 -12.15 9.39
C LEU A 152 -0.50 -12.60 8.06
N LEU A 153 -0.56 -13.87 7.76
CA LEU A 153 -1.31 -14.42 6.63
C LEU A 153 -2.66 -14.98 7.12
N PRO A 154 -3.81 -14.63 6.65
CA PRO A 154 -4.33 -13.71 5.64
C PRO A 154 -5.43 -12.79 6.20
N ILE A 155 -5.19 -11.54 6.43
CA ILE A 155 -6.27 -10.59 6.72
C ILE A 155 -6.19 -9.43 5.75
N ALA A 156 -7.09 -9.41 4.77
CA ALA A 156 -7.38 -8.21 3.99
C ALA A 156 -8.00 -7.17 4.96
N LEU A 157 -7.22 -6.17 5.35
CA LEU A 157 -7.71 -5.05 6.14
C LEU A 157 -8.35 -4.03 5.19
N ILE A 158 -9.66 -4.14 5.00
CA ILE A 158 -10.45 -3.08 4.38
C ILE A 158 -10.68 -2.02 5.44
N ILE A 159 -9.96 -0.91 5.36
CA ILE A 159 -10.25 0.26 6.19
C ILE A 159 -11.38 1.02 5.51
N GLN A 160 -12.62 0.80 5.93
CA GLN A 160 -13.73 1.66 5.57
C GLN A 160 -13.65 2.95 6.41
N SER A 161 -13.22 4.06 5.82
CA SER A 161 -13.50 5.38 6.37
C SER A 161 -14.93 5.75 6.05
N LYS A 162 -15.84 5.66 7.03
CA LYS A 162 -17.15 6.31 6.89
C LYS A 162 -16.95 7.83 6.94
N PRO A 163 -17.45 8.60 5.97
CA PRO A 163 -17.52 10.05 6.14
C PRO A 163 -18.45 10.34 7.32
N LYS A 164 -17.99 11.16 8.27
CA LYS A 164 -18.87 11.77 9.24
C LYS A 164 -19.69 12.83 8.51
N ILE A 165 -21.01 12.64 8.50
CA ILE A 165 -22.00 13.66 8.16
C ILE A 165 -21.93 14.78 9.20
#